data_d40aa6bb53e2737cafb9b62a79aedd9e
#
_entry.id   d40aa6bb53e2737cafb9b62a79aedd9e
#
_cell.length_a   1.000
_cell.length_b   1.000
_cell.length_c   1.000
_cell.angle_alpha   90.00
_cell.angle_beta   90.00
_cell.angle_gamma   90.00
#
_symmetry.space_group_name_H-M   'P 1'
#
loop_
_entity.id
_entity.type
_entity.pdbx_description
1 polymer ?
#
loop_
_entity_poly.entity_id
_entity_poly.type
_entity_poly.pdbx_seq_one_letter_code
_entity_poly.pdbx_strand_id
1 'polypeptide(L)'
;MIKVENVTKKFEEYGFSLTDINFEIPKGYICGLIGENGAGKTTLINMLLGLFHPDNGEIYINGSNVVLEEIKAKDQMGYVLSEELFDPYLTLIENANTYGKYYSKYDADLFIEYCQRFELNHKSKLKTLSKGQKLKFQFAFALAHKPLLLVLDEPTANFDPKFRKEFFSILTDFISDGEHSVILATHLTSDLEVIGDYITFIHKEKLVFSEDREKLLSSYRILQGQAYKQNVINKDRVIHIEKQDNVMTALVKHSKFQEYDKELMVSIPTIEEIMYHYIKGEK
;
A
#
# COMPACT_ATOMS: atom_id res chain seq x y z
N MET A 1 -11.25 -9.02 -3.49
CA MET A 1 -11.14 -7.78 -4.31
C MET A 1 -10.00 -7.87 -5.31
N ILE A 2 -8.80 -8.17 -4.87
CA ILE A 2 -7.60 -8.27 -5.70
C ILE A 2 -7.06 -9.67 -5.62
N LYS A 3 -6.71 -10.25 -6.77
CA LYS A 3 -6.05 -11.55 -6.85
C LYS A 3 -4.87 -11.46 -7.79
N VAL A 4 -3.70 -11.86 -7.33
CA VAL A 4 -2.43 -11.87 -8.06
C VAL A 4 -1.91 -13.30 -8.05
N GLU A 5 -1.76 -13.91 -9.22
CA GLU A 5 -1.44 -15.33 -9.39
C GLU A 5 -0.19 -15.50 -10.25
N ASN A 6 0.89 -16.02 -9.63
CA ASN A 6 2.18 -16.35 -10.27
C ASN A 6 2.76 -15.21 -11.12
N VAL A 7 2.55 -13.96 -10.69
CA VAL A 7 2.91 -12.79 -11.46
C VAL A 7 4.41 -12.57 -11.45
N THR A 8 4.97 -12.47 -12.64
CA THR A 8 6.38 -12.15 -12.89
C THR A 8 6.48 -11.01 -13.89
N LYS A 9 7.37 -10.03 -13.60
CA LYS A 9 7.71 -8.93 -14.51
C LYS A 9 9.21 -8.70 -14.47
N LYS A 10 9.85 -8.72 -15.64
CA LYS A 10 11.28 -8.52 -15.82
C LYS A 10 11.55 -7.26 -16.62
N PHE A 11 12.57 -6.54 -16.24
CA PHE A 11 13.12 -5.39 -16.95
C PHE A 11 14.60 -5.64 -17.18
N GLU A 12 14.94 -6.29 -18.31
CA GLU A 12 16.30 -6.73 -18.61
C GLU A 12 17.32 -5.59 -18.62
N GLU A 13 16.95 -4.41 -19.11
CA GLU A 13 17.81 -3.24 -19.15
C GLU A 13 18.26 -2.76 -17.76
N TYR A 14 17.46 -2.99 -16.74
CA TYR A 14 17.71 -2.52 -15.37
C TYR A 14 18.12 -3.63 -14.41
N GLY A 15 18.16 -4.89 -14.88
CA GLY A 15 18.43 -6.05 -14.04
C GLY A 15 17.40 -6.28 -12.92
N PHE A 16 16.20 -5.72 -13.07
CA PHE A 16 15.12 -5.77 -12.08
C PHE A 16 14.07 -6.81 -12.48
N SER A 17 13.60 -7.62 -11.52
CA SER A 17 12.51 -8.56 -11.77
C SER A 17 11.65 -8.84 -10.54
N LEU A 18 10.38 -8.48 -10.57
CA LEU A 18 9.39 -9.06 -9.66
C LEU A 18 9.11 -10.50 -10.08
N THR A 19 9.26 -11.46 -9.17
CA THR A 19 9.17 -12.88 -9.52
C THR A 19 8.22 -13.62 -8.60
N ASP A 20 7.30 -14.37 -9.21
CA ASP A 20 6.36 -15.28 -8.54
C ASP A 20 5.56 -14.62 -7.42
N ILE A 21 4.98 -13.47 -7.72
CA ILE A 21 4.15 -12.74 -6.77
C ILE A 21 2.76 -13.38 -6.71
N ASN A 22 2.39 -13.82 -5.52
CA ASN A 22 1.13 -14.50 -5.24
C ASN A 22 0.48 -13.94 -3.99
N PHE A 23 -0.67 -13.28 -4.11
CA PHE A 23 -1.47 -12.86 -2.95
C PHE A 23 -2.92 -12.59 -3.33
N GLU A 24 -3.78 -12.56 -2.32
CA GLU A 24 -5.17 -12.19 -2.45
C GLU A 24 -5.57 -11.21 -1.34
N ILE A 25 -6.29 -10.17 -1.71
CA ILE A 25 -6.86 -9.19 -0.78
C ILE A 25 -8.38 -9.26 -0.91
N PRO A 26 -9.11 -9.63 0.16
CA PRO A 26 -10.55 -9.65 0.15
C PRO A 26 -11.14 -8.24 0.00
N LYS A 27 -12.46 -8.14 -0.22
CA LYS A 27 -13.18 -6.86 -0.19
C LYS A 27 -13.29 -6.33 1.23
N GLY A 28 -13.50 -5.02 1.36
CA GLY A 28 -13.74 -4.36 2.65
C GLY A 28 -12.49 -4.02 3.45
N TYR A 29 -11.29 -4.04 2.83
CA TYR A 29 -10.04 -3.83 3.55
C TYR A 29 -9.17 -2.74 2.95
N ILE A 30 -8.42 -2.06 3.84
CA ILE A 30 -7.29 -1.19 3.45
C ILE A 30 -6.02 -2.03 3.52
N CYS A 31 -5.43 -2.30 2.36
CA CYS A 31 -4.17 -3.02 2.24
C CYS A 31 -2.99 -2.06 2.13
N GLY A 32 -2.10 -2.08 3.12
CA GLY A 32 -0.81 -1.43 3.05
C GLY A 32 0.17 -2.22 2.20
N LEU A 33 0.68 -1.61 1.12
CA LEU A 33 1.77 -2.16 0.32
C LEU A 33 3.09 -1.51 0.75
N ILE A 34 3.93 -2.25 1.44
CA ILE A 34 5.17 -1.76 2.03
C ILE A 34 6.41 -2.41 1.42
N GLY A 35 7.53 -1.74 1.57
CA GLY A 35 8.84 -2.19 1.08
C GLY A 35 9.80 -1.02 0.92
N GLU A 36 11.09 -1.32 0.78
CA GLU A 36 12.12 -0.31 0.50
C GLU A 36 11.90 0.35 -0.86
N ASN A 37 12.58 1.47 -1.08
CA ASN A 37 12.63 2.08 -2.41
C ASN A 37 13.31 1.10 -3.39
N GLY A 38 12.70 0.92 -4.57
CA GLY A 38 13.18 -0.04 -5.56
C GLY A 38 12.75 -1.51 -5.31
N ALA A 39 12.05 -1.83 -4.22
CA ALA A 39 11.60 -3.21 -3.94
C ALA A 39 10.55 -3.75 -4.94
N GLY A 40 9.93 -2.87 -5.76
CA GLY A 40 8.96 -3.28 -6.77
C GLY A 40 7.52 -2.84 -6.53
N LYS A 41 7.25 -2.02 -5.48
CA LYS A 41 5.90 -1.50 -5.19
C LYS A 41 5.26 -0.80 -6.39
N THR A 42 5.96 0.19 -6.96
CA THR A 42 5.46 0.94 -8.13
C THR A 42 5.27 0.05 -9.35
N THR A 43 6.15 -0.94 -9.55
CA THR A 43 5.98 -1.93 -10.63
C THR A 43 4.71 -2.76 -10.43
N LEU A 44 4.46 -3.22 -9.21
CA LEU A 44 3.23 -3.95 -8.89
C LEU A 44 1.99 -3.07 -9.08
N ILE A 45 2.02 -1.81 -8.60
CA ILE A 45 0.94 -0.84 -8.82
C ILE A 45 0.69 -0.65 -10.31
N ASN A 46 1.71 -0.43 -11.12
CA ASN A 46 1.57 -0.24 -12.56
C ASN A 46 0.98 -1.49 -13.26
N MET A 47 1.28 -2.69 -12.76
CA MET A 47 0.63 -3.91 -13.26
C MET A 47 -0.83 -4.01 -12.82
N LEU A 48 -1.17 -3.65 -11.58
CA LEU A 48 -2.55 -3.58 -11.09
C LEU A 48 -3.39 -2.59 -11.91
N LEU A 49 -2.81 -1.47 -12.30
CA LEU A 49 -3.45 -0.45 -13.15
C LEU A 49 -3.47 -0.82 -14.64
N GLY A 50 -2.88 -1.97 -15.04
CA GLY A 50 -2.77 -2.37 -16.44
C GLY A 50 -1.87 -1.46 -17.28
N LEU A 51 -0.96 -0.70 -16.66
CA LEU A 51 0.06 0.11 -17.35
C LEU A 51 1.25 -0.75 -17.78
N PHE A 52 1.57 -1.77 -16.98
CA PHE A 52 2.52 -2.82 -17.34
C PHE A 52 1.81 -4.16 -17.41
N HIS A 53 2.06 -4.92 -18.48
CA HIS A 53 1.58 -6.29 -18.55
C HIS A 53 2.59 -7.22 -17.86
N PRO A 54 2.16 -8.17 -17.04
CA PRO A 54 3.03 -9.20 -16.50
C PRO A 54 3.60 -10.07 -17.65
N ASP A 55 4.81 -10.56 -17.48
CA ASP A 55 5.41 -11.49 -18.44
C ASP A 55 4.90 -12.92 -18.21
N ASN A 56 4.49 -13.23 -16.97
CA ASN A 56 3.78 -14.45 -16.58
C ASN A 56 2.78 -14.15 -15.48
N GLY A 57 1.77 -15.02 -15.35
CA GLY A 57 0.74 -14.93 -14.33
C GLY A 57 -0.38 -13.97 -14.71
N GLU A 58 -1.31 -13.79 -13.79
CA GLU A 58 -2.54 -13.03 -14.02
C GLU A 58 -2.91 -12.18 -12.81
N ILE A 59 -3.53 -11.05 -13.09
CA ILE A 59 -4.03 -10.13 -12.07
C ILE A 59 -5.52 -9.89 -12.31
N TYR A 60 -6.29 -10.00 -11.24
CA TYR A 60 -7.73 -9.76 -11.27
C TYR A 60 -8.13 -8.68 -10.27
N ILE A 61 -8.95 -7.75 -10.72
CA ILE A 61 -9.62 -6.73 -9.89
C ILE A 61 -11.11 -7.00 -9.91
N ASN A 62 -11.66 -7.33 -8.75
CA ASN A 62 -13.07 -7.70 -8.59
C ASN A 62 -13.56 -8.73 -9.65
N GLY A 63 -12.72 -9.73 -9.93
CA GLY A 63 -12.95 -10.79 -10.90
C GLY A 63 -12.67 -10.43 -12.36
N SER A 64 -12.31 -9.18 -12.70
CA SER A 64 -11.93 -8.77 -14.04
C SER A 64 -10.43 -8.85 -14.23
N ASN A 65 -9.96 -9.59 -15.26
CA ASN A 65 -8.55 -9.66 -15.59
C ASN A 65 -8.06 -8.31 -16.13
N VAL A 66 -6.99 -7.76 -15.55
CA VAL A 66 -6.50 -6.39 -15.86
C VAL A 66 -5.95 -6.25 -17.29
N VAL A 67 -5.59 -7.35 -17.95
CA VAL A 67 -5.08 -7.36 -19.33
C VAL A 67 -6.20 -7.69 -20.32
N LEU A 68 -6.98 -8.75 -20.06
CA LEU A 68 -8.00 -9.24 -21.00
C LEU A 68 -9.30 -8.43 -20.94
N GLU A 69 -9.63 -7.86 -19.78
CA GLU A 69 -10.81 -7.04 -19.56
C GLU A 69 -10.41 -5.62 -19.09
N GLU A 70 -9.40 -5.03 -19.73
CA GLU A 70 -8.72 -3.80 -19.30
C GLU A 70 -9.69 -2.66 -19.00
N ILE A 71 -10.61 -2.36 -19.92
CA ILE A 71 -11.58 -1.25 -19.77
C ILE A 71 -12.46 -1.49 -18.52
N LYS A 72 -12.96 -2.71 -18.35
CA LYS A 72 -13.83 -3.08 -17.22
C LYS A 72 -13.07 -3.06 -15.90
N ALA A 73 -11.80 -3.49 -15.89
CA ALA A 73 -10.97 -3.43 -14.70
C ALA A 73 -10.68 -1.97 -14.32
N LYS A 74 -10.28 -1.13 -15.28
CA LYS A 74 -9.98 0.29 -15.06
C LYS A 74 -11.19 1.11 -14.62
N ASP A 75 -12.38 0.82 -15.14
CA ASP A 75 -13.62 1.50 -14.75
C ASP A 75 -13.99 1.29 -13.26
N GLN A 76 -13.45 0.23 -12.66
CA GLN A 76 -13.64 -0.09 -11.25
C GLN A 76 -12.56 0.50 -10.31
N MET A 77 -11.53 1.15 -10.85
CA MET A 77 -10.40 1.63 -10.09
C MET A 77 -10.30 3.15 -10.09
N GLY A 78 -10.11 3.74 -8.94
CA GLY A 78 -9.63 5.10 -8.76
C GLY A 78 -8.16 5.08 -8.33
N TYR A 79 -7.36 6.04 -8.80
CA TYR A 79 -5.94 6.05 -8.45
C TYR A 79 -5.43 7.46 -8.15
N VAL A 80 -4.47 7.51 -7.23
CA VAL A 80 -3.69 8.71 -6.90
C VAL A 80 -2.23 8.31 -6.97
N LEU A 81 -1.51 8.89 -7.92
CA LEU A 81 -0.10 8.59 -8.17
C LEU A 81 0.75 9.83 -7.96
N SER A 82 2.03 9.63 -7.65
CA SER A 82 2.99 10.73 -7.51
C SER A 82 3.33 11.42 -8.84
N GLU A 83 2.98 10.79 -9.97
CA GLU A 83 3.22 11.30 -11.32
C GLU A 83 2.16 12.30 -11.78
N GLU A 84 2.54 13.19 -12.72
CA GLU A 84 1.63 14.16 -13.33
C GLU A 84 0.87 13.51 -14.50
N LEU A 85 -0.35 13.05 -14.25
CA LEU A 85 -1.18 12.34 -15.22
C LEU A 85 -2.15 13.25 -16.00
N PHE A 86 -2.32 14.49 -15.57
CA PHE A 86 -3.31 15.43 -16.07
C PHE A 86 -2.67 16.61 -16.76
N ASP A 87 -3.43 17.27 -17.68
CA ASP A 87 -2.92 18.43 -18.41
C ASP A 87 -2.70 19.62 -17.45
N PRO A 88 -1.46 20.12 -17.30
CA PRO A 88 -1.14 21.22 -16.40
C PRO A 88 -1.78 22.56 -16.80
N TYR A 89 -2.18 22.72 -18.06
CA TYR A 89 -2.71 23.97 -18.58
C TYR A 89 -4.24 24.07 -18.50
N LEU A 90 -4.93 22.97 -18.34
CA LEU A 90 -6.36 22.91 -18.09
C LEU A 90 -6.69 23.24 -16.62
N THR A 91 -7.91 23.71 -16.39
CA THR A 91 -8.47 23.83 -15.03
C THR A 91 -8.78 22.46 -14.45
N LEU A 92 -9.02 22.38 -13.15
CA LEU A 92 -9.36 21.10 -12.51
C LEU A 92 -10.64 20.51 -13.08
N ILE A 93 -11.67 21.35 -13.31
CA ILE A 93 -12.94 20.89 -13.88
C ILE A 93 -12.81 20.49 -15.36
N GLU A 94 -11.99 21.18 -16.14
CA GLU A 94 -11.72 20.80 -17.52
C GLU A 94 -10.99 19.46 -17.59
N ASN A 95 -9.97 19.25 -16.76
CA ASN A 95 -9.31 17.95 -16.61
C ASN A 95 -10.32 16.86 -16.23
N ALA A 96 -11.09 17.09 -15.18
CA ALA A 96 -12.05 16.11 -14.69
C ALA A 96 -13.09 15.74 -15.74
N ASN A 97 -13.61 16.69 -16.49
CA ASN A 97 -14.56 16.44 -17.59
C ASN A 97 -13.90 15.76 -18.80
N THR A 98 -12.62 16.04 -19.07
CA THR A 98 -11.90 15.42 -20.18
C THR A 98 -11.66 13.93 -19.92
N TYR A 99 -11.23 13.58 -18.73
CA TYR A 99 -10.91 12.19 -18.36
C TYR A 99 -12.11 11.44 -17.79
N GLY A 100 -13.04 12.13 -17.12
CA GLY A 100 -14.23 11.54 -16.49
C GLY A 100 -15.14 10.80 -17.48
N LYS A 101 -15.20 11.26 -18.75
CA LYS A 101 -16.00 10.59 -19.80
C LYS A 101 -15.59 9.14 -20.09
N TYR A 102 -14.42 8.71 -19.66
CA TYR A 102 -13.95 7.33 -19.81
C TYR A 102 -14.41 6.42 -18.66
N TYR A 103 -15.02 6.97 -17.62
CA TYR A 103 -15.54 6.24 -16.47
C TYR A 103 -17.06 6.22 -16.47
N SER A 104 -17.65 5.03 -16.43
CA SER A 104 -19.09 4.83 -16.58
C SER A 104 -19.92 5.51 -15.48
N LYS A 105 -19.35 5.72 -14.30
CA LYS A 105 -20.03 6.26 -13.11
C LYS A 105 -19.53 7.67 -12.72
N TYR A 106 -18.76 8.33 -13.59
CA TYR A 106 -18.25 9.67 -13.29
C TYR A 106 -19.38 10.66 -13.04
N ASP A 107 -19.21 11.44 -11.98
CA ASP A 107 -20.19 12.41 -11.49
C ASP A 107 -19.50 13.79 -11.30
N ALA A 108 -19.78 14.71 -12.21
CA ALA A 108 -19.15 16.03 -12.22
C ALA A 108 -19.57 16.89 -11.01
N ASP A 109 -20.79 16.75 -10.52
CA ASP A 109 -21.26 17.49 -9.35
C ASP A 109 -20.58 16.98 -8.08
N LEU A 110 -20.43 15.65 -7.97
CA LEU A 110 -19.68 15.02 -6.87
C LEU A 110 -18.19 15.43 -6.90
N PHE A 111 -17.59 15.57 -8.10
CA PHE A 111 -16.22 16.11 -8.22
C PHE A 111 -16.12 17.52 -7.67
N ILE A 112 -17.07 18.41 -8.00
CA ILE A 112 -17.10 19.77 -7.49
C ILE A 112 -17.28 19.78 -5.96
N GLU A 113 -18.12 18.93 -5.43
CA GLU A 113 -18.31 18.76 -3.98
C GLU A 113 -17.00 18.37 -3.27
N TYR A 114 -16.27 17.37 -3.80
CA TYR A 114 -14.95 17.00 -3.26
C TYR A 114 -13.92 18.13 -3.40
N CYS A 115 -13.93 18.88 -4.52
CA CYS A 115 -13.08 20.06 -4.63
C CYS A 115 -13.34 21.08 -3.52
N GLN A 116 -14.62 21.38 -3.24
CA GLN A 116 -15.01 22.28 -2.16
C GLN A 116 -14.57 21.74 -0.79
N ARG A 117 -14.82 20.47 -0.52
CA ARG A 117 -14.43 19.79 0.71
C ARG A 117 -12.91 19.81 0.95
N PHE A 118 -12.12 19.67 -0.11
CA PHE A 118 -10.65 19.67 -0.05
C PHE A 118 -10.03 21.07 -0.16
N GLU A 119 -10.86 22.11 -0.11
CA GLU A 119 -10.43 23.51 -0.23
C GLU A 119 -9.72 23.83 -1.57
N LEU A 120 -10.17 23.18 -2.66
CA LEU A 120 -9.66 23.38 -4.03
C LEU A 120 -10.61 24.28 -4.82
N ASN A 121 -10.06 25.28 -5.54
CA ASN A 121 -10.83 26.00 -6.53
C ASN A 121 -10.81 25.25 -7.85
N HIS A 122 -11.91 24.58 -8.23
CA HIS A 122 -12.04 23.79 -9.44
C HIS A 122 -11.81 24.57 -10.77
N LYS A 123 -11.83 25.92 -10.71
CA LYS A 123 -11.53 26.81 -11.85
C LYS A 123 -10.04 27.19 -11.96
N SER A 124 -9.22 26.79 -10.97
CA SER A 124 -7.77 27.01 -11.04
C SER A 124 -7.13 26.06 -12.04
N LYS A 125 -6.06 26.51 -12.72
CA LYS A 125 -5.25 25.66 -13.60
C LYS A 125 -4.40 24.72 -12.76
N LEU A 126 -4.27 23.46 -13.20
CA LEU A 126 -3.53 22.43 -12.47
C LEU A 126 -2.07 22.82 -12.18
N LYS A 127 -1.39 23.50 -13.12
CA LYS A 127 -0.01 23.96 -12.94
C LYS A 127 0.19 24.96 -11.81
N THR A 128 -0.89 25.62 -11.34
CA THR A 128 -0.80 26.62 -10.26
C THR A 128 -0.90 26.01 -8.87
N LEU A 129 -1.19 24.71 -8.79
CA LEU A 129 -1.38 24.00 -7.53
C LEU A 129 -0.04 23.53 -6.95
N SER A 130 0.06 23.51 -5.62
CA SER A 130 1.13 22.84 -4.90
C SER A 130 1.05 21.31 -5.12
N LYS A 131 2.12 20.59 -4.82
CA LYS A 131 2.14 19.13 -4.95
C LYS A 131 1.03 18.46 -4.11
N GLY A 132 0.83 18.91 -2.87
CA GLY A 132 -0.26 18.41 -2.03
C GLY A 132 -1.65 18.70 -2.60
N GLN A 133 -1.86 19.89 -3.18
CA GLN A 133 -3.12 20.23 -3.84
C GLN A 133 -3.36 19.40 -5.11
N LYS A 134 -2.32 19.07 -5.88
CA LYS A 134 -2.42 18.15 -7.02
C LYS A 134 -2.87 16.76 -6.60
N LEU A 135 -2.33 16.24 -5.48
CA LEU A 135 -2.77 14.97 -4.92
C LEU A 135 -4.22 15.02 -4.42
N LYS A 136 -4.63 16.11 -3.75
CA LYS A 136 -6.03 16.34 -3.37
C LYS A 136 -6.96 16.34 -4.59
N PHE A 137 -6.54 16.98 -5.70
CA PHE A 137 -7.29 16.97 -6.97
C PHE A 137 -7.43 15.55 -7.53
N GLN A 138 -6.33 14.79 -7.61
CA GLN A 138 -6.39 13.40 -8.08
C GLN A 138 -7.34 12.57 -7.21
N PHE A 139 -7.31 12.77 -5.89
CA PHE A 139 -8.18 12.06 -4.96
C PHE A 139 -9.66 12.45 -5.14
N ALA A 140 -9.96 13.75 -5.32
CA ALA A 140 -11.32 14.21 -5.65
C ALA A 140 -11.84 13.58 -6.94
N PHE A 141 -11.00 13.53 -7.98
CA PHE A 141 -11.33 12.90 -9.26
C PHE A 141 -11.53 11.38 -9.09
N ALA A 142 -10.64 10.70 -8.37
CA ALA A 142 -10.74 9.27 -8.12
C ALA A 142 -12.04 8.89 -7.38
N LEU A 143 -12.47 9.66 -6.41
CA LEU A 143 -13.72 9.44 -5.70
C LEU A 143 -14.96 9.74 -6.55
N ALA A 144 -14.86 10.73 -7.46
CA ALA A 144 -15.99 11.21 -8.26
C ALA A 144 -16.49 10.19 -9.30
N HIS A 145 -15.70 9.22 -9.69
CA HIS A 145 -16.16 8.14 -10.57
C HIS A 145 -16.61 6.86 -9.84
N LYS A 146 -16.73 6.93 -8.51
CA LYS A 146 -17.32 5.89 -7.66
C LYS A 146 -16.66 4.51 -7.88
N PRO A 147 -15.32 4.40 -7.72
CA PRO A 147 -14.60 3.16 -7.93
C PRO A 147 -14.92 2.14 -6.85
N LEU A 148 -14.64 0.86 -7.11
CA LEU A 148 -14.66 -0.20 -6.09
C LEU A 148 -13.30 -0.36 -5.40
N LEU A 149 -12.22 0.01 -6.08
CA LEU A 149 -10.86 -0.06 -5.58
C LEU A 149 -10.17 1.29 -5.72
N LEU A 150 -9.61 1.81 -4.63
CA LEU A 150 -8.66 2.92 -4.67
C LEU A 150 -7.23 2.40 -4.63
N VAL A 151 -6.38 2.87 -5.56
CA VAL A 151 -4.95 2.57 -5.61
C VAL A 151 -4.18 3.86 -5.38
N LEU A 152 -3.45 3.95 -4.28
CA LEU A 152 -2.84 5.17 -3.77
C LEU A 152 -1.34 4.95 -3.59
N ASP A 153 -0.50 5.73 -4.32
CA ASP A 153 0.96 5.63 -4.25
C ASP A 153 1.54 6.87 -3.57
N GLU A 154 2.05 6.70 -2.34
CA GLU A 154 2.66 7.73 -1.48
C GLU A 154 1.79 8.99 -1.30
N PRO A 155 0.47 8.88 -1.10
CA PRO A 155 -0.44 10.03 -1.16
C PRO A 155 -0.23 11.01 -0.01
N THR A 156 0.17 10.52 1.17
CA THR A 156 0.19 11.28 2.42
C THR A 156 1.45 12.10 2.65
N ALA A 157 2.53 11.83 1.91
CA ALA A 157 3.84 12.46 2.10
C ALA A 157 3.83 14.00 1.96
N ASN A 158 2.83 14.55 1.25
CA ASN A 158 2.70 15.99 0.99
C ASN A 158 1.41 16.60 1.55
N PHE A 159 0.68 15.87 2.39
CA PHE A 159 -0.52 16.37 3.05
C PHE A 159 -0.18 17.09 4.35
N ASP A 160 -0.89 18.18 4.62
CA ASP A 160 -0.88 18.79 5.93
C ASP A 160 -1.58 17.86 6.96
N PRO A 161 -1.28 17.99 8.27
CA PRO A 161 -1.82 17.08 9.29
C PRO A 161 -3.36 17.08 9.36
N LYS A 162 -4.03 18.21 9.07
CA LYS A 162 -5.49 18.32 9.07
C LYS A 162 -6.08 17.46 7.95
N PHE A 163 -5.57 17.64 6.72
CA PHE A 163 -6.06 16.89 5.58
C PHE A 163 -5.69 15.40 5.67
N ARG A 164 -4.50 15.05 6.20
CA ARG A 164 -4.12 13.64 6.41
C ARG A 164 -5.12 12.91 7.31
N LYS A 165 -5.59 13.55 8.39
CA LYS A 165 -6.62 12.98 9.26
C LYS A 165 -7.96 12.81 8.53
N GLU A 166 -8.36 13.82 7.75
CA GLU A 166 -9.58 13.75 6.94
C GLU A 166 -9.49 12.67 5.87
N PHE A 167 -8.34 12.56 5.20
CA PHE A 167 -8.06 11.52 4.21
C PHE A 167 -8.25 10.11 4.79
N PHE A 168 -7.71 9.84 5.99
CA PHE A 168 -7.90 8.56 6.65
C PHE A 168 -9.37 8.28 7.00
N SER A 169 -10.10 9.30 7.46
CA SER A 169 -11.55 9.16 7.69
C SER A 169 -12.29 8.79 6.41
N ILE A 170 -11.97 9.46 5.29
CA ILE A 170 -12.59 9.14 4.00
C ILE A 170 -12.28 7.71 3.56
N LEU A 171 -11.05 7.23 3.74
CA LEU A 171 -10.70 5.85 3.38
C LEU A 171 -11.42 4.83 4.26
N THR A 172 -11.56 5.10 5.57
CA THR A 172 -12.32 4.24 6.49
C THR A 172 -13.80 4.21 6.11
N ASP A 173 -14.39 5.36 5.81
CA ASP A 173 -15.78 5.47 5.36
C ASP A 173 -15.98 4.74 4.00
N PHE A 174 -14.99 4.86 3.09
CA PHE A 174 -15.03 4.27 1.77
C PHE A 174 -15.14 2.73 1.80
N ILE A 175 -14.47 2.08 2.75
CA ILE A 175 -14.52 0.60 2.89
C ILE A 175 -15.65 0.11 3.79
N SER A 176 -16.40 1.01 4.44
CA SER A 176 -17.33 0.66 5.52
C SER A 176 -18.52 -0.24 5.11
N ASP A 177 -18.85 -0.28 3.82
CA ASP A 177 -19.89 -1.15 3.27
C ASP A 177 -19.43 -2.60 3.02
N GLY A 178 -18.12 -2.88 3.17
CA GLY A 178 -17.52 -4.20 2.94
C GLY A 178 -17.32 -4.56 1.45
N GLU A 179 -17.73 -3.71 0.51
CA GLU A 179 -17.60 -3.96 -0.94
C GLU A 179 -16.42 -3.22 -1.57
N HIS A 180 -16.04 -2.07 -1.01
CA HIS A 180 -14.94 -1.24 -1.47
C HIS A 180 -13.63 -1.62 -0.79
N SER A 181 -12.50 -1.34 -1.43
CA SER A 181 -11.16 -1.62 -0.87
C SER A 181 -10.14 -0.57 -1.28
N VAL A 182 -9.04 -0.52 -0.56
CA VAL A 182 -7.94 0.41 -0.82
C VAL A 182 -6.61 -0.34 -0.85
N ILE A 183 -5.75 -0.04 -1.82
CA ILE A 183 -4.30 -0.26 -1.74
C ILE A 183 -3.64 1.06 -1.42
N LEU A 184 -2.89 1.10 -0.35
CA LEU A 184 -2.08 2.23 0.07
C LEU A 184 -0.60 1.83 0.07
N ALA A 185 0.12 2.18 -1.00
CA ALA A 185 1.57 2.05 -1.00
C ALA A 185 2.18 3.23 -0.27
N THR A 186 2.99 2.92 0.72
CA THR A 186 3.67 3.94 1.53
C THR A 186 4.95 3.39 2.17
N HIS A 187 5.91 4.28 2.39
CA HIS A 187 7.07 4.01 3.24
C HIS A 187 6.82 4.47 4.70
N LEU A 188 5.71 5.18 4.96
CA LEU A 188 5.32 5.65 6.28
C LEU A 188 4.48 4.56 6.98
N THR A 189 5.16 3.64 7.65
CA THR A 189 4.49 2.55 8.40
C THR A 189 3.51 3.06 9.44
N SER A 190 3.75 4.27 9.99
CA SER A 190 2.83 4.94 10.90
C SER A 190 1.42 5.17 10.34
N ASP A 191 1.26 5.29 9.01
CA ASP A 191 -0.07 5.40 8.40
C ASP A 191 -0.82 4.07 8.52
N LEU A 192 -0.11 2.97 8.29
CA LEU A 192 -0.69 1.63 8.32
C LEU A 192 -0.98 1.14 9.74
N GLU A 193 -0.23 1.63 10.74
CA GLU A 193 -0.57 1.40 12.14
C GLU A 193 -1.94 2.00 12.52
N VAL A 194 -2.35 3.07 11.80
CA VAL A 194 -3.64 3.74 12.04
C VAL A 194 -4.79 3.10 11.26
N ILE A 195 -4.59 2.81 9.95
CA ILE A 195 -5.69 2.45 9.05
C ILE A 195 -5.50 1.13 8.28
N GLY A 196 -4.32 0.51 8.37
CA GLY A 196 -4.05 -0.71 7.61
C GLY A 196 -4.74 -1.92 8.24
N ASP A 197 -5.53 -2.66 7.46
CA ASP A 197 -6.15 -3.92 7.86
C ASP A 197 -5.34 -5.13 7.38
N TYR A 198 -4.79 -5.02 6.17
CA TYR A 198 -3.92 -6.00 5.52
C TYR A 198 -2.55 -5.40 5.25
N ILE A 199 -1.49 -6.20 5.38
CA ILE A 199 -0.12 -5.76 5.09
C ILE A 199 0.51 -6.70 4.06
N THR A 200 0.88 -6.13 2.93
CA THR A 200 1.63 -6.80 1.86
C THR A 200 3.04 -6.23 1.82
N PHE A 201 4.03 -7.05 2.11
CA PHE A 201 5.44 -6.64 2.17
C PHE A 201 6.24 -7.24 1.00
N ILE A 202 6.85 -6.34 0.22
CA ILE A 202 7.79 -6.69 -0.86
C ILE A 202 9.19 -6.27 -0.45
N HIS A 203 10.14 -7.19 -0.56
CA HIS A 203 11.56 -6.95 -0.31
C HIS A 203 12.40 -7.68 -1.35
N LYS A 204 13.43 -7.00 -1.89
CA LYS A 204 14.31 -7.55 -2.94
C LYS A 204 13.53 -8.28 -4.05
N GLU A 205 12.52 -7.58 -4.59
CA GLU A 205 11.74 -8.04 -5.74
C GLU A 205 10.87 -9.30 -5.50
N LYS A 206 10.67 -9.67 -4.23
CA LYS A 206 9.86 -10.83 -3.81
C LYS A 206 8.79 -10.44 -2.80
N LEU A 207 7.71 -11.17 -2.83
CA LEU A 207 6.70 -11.10 -1.77
C LEU A 207 7.24 -11.82 -0.52
N VAL A 208 7.33 -11.08 0.59
CA VAL A 208 7.72 -11.65 1.89
C VAL A 208 6.49 -12.22 2.60
N PHE A 209 5.42 -11.43 2.68
CA PHE A 209 4.11 -11.85 3.18
C PHE A 209 3.01 -10.91 2.66
N SER A 210 1.77 -11.43 2.68
CA SER A 210 0.53 -10.67 2.53
C SER A 210 -0.50 -11.24 3.49
N GLU A 211 -0.77 -10.55 4.58
CA GLU A 211 -1.57 -11.07 5.68
C GLU A 211 -2.42 -9.98 6.36
N ASP A 212 -3.50 -10.40 7.03
CA ASP A 212 -4.21 -9.59 7.99
C ASP A 212 -3.26 -9.05 9.07
N ARG A 213 -3.40 -7.77 9.42
CA ARG A 213 -2.50 -7.08 10.36
C ARG A 213 -2.50 -7.70 11.75
N GLU A 214 -3.65 -8.07 12.29
CA GLU A 214 -3.72 -8.67 13.64
C GLU A 214 -3.03 -10.02 13.66
N LYS A 215 -3.26 -10.82 12.60
CA LYS A 215 -2.59 -12.11 12.43
C LYS A 215 -1.08 -11.92 12.28
N LEU A 216 -0.64 -10.94 11.48
CA LEU A 216 0.77 -10.61 11.31
C LEU A 216 1.42 -10.26 12.66
N LEU A 217 0.88 -9.28 13.39
CA LEU A 217 1.44 -8.83 14.67
C LEU A 217 1.39 -9.93 15.74
N SER A 218 0.37 -10.79 15.72
CA SER A 218 0.29 -11.93 16.65
C SER A 218 1.32 -13.02 16.36
N SER A 219 1.80 -13.11 15.10
CA SER A 219 2.74 -14.15 14.65
C SER A 219 4.21 -13.86 14.96
N TYR A 220 4.51 -12.71 15.54
CA TYR A 220 5.89 -12.31 15.88
C TYR A 220 6.01 -11.76 17.30
N ARG A 221 7.24 -11.81 17.84
CA ARG A 221 7.64 -11.13 19.08
C ARG A 221 9.01 -10.50 18.93
N ILE A 222 9.18 -9.35 19.57
CA ILE A 222 10.50 -8.77 19.87
C ILE A 222 10.95 -9.34 21.21
N LEU A 223 12.15 -9.90 21.21
CA LEU A 223 12.84 -10.36 22.42
C LEU A 223 14.02 -9.44 22.66
N GLN A 224 14.07 -8.82 23.83
CA GLN A 224 15.17 -7.94 24.22
C GLN A 224 15.80 -8.44 25.53
N GLY A 225 17.12 -8.43 25.59
CA GLY A 225 17.87 -8.87 26.78
C GLY A 225 19.36 -8.74 26.61
N GLN A 226 20.13 -9.32 27.54
CA GLN A 226 21.58 -9.30 27.44
C GLN A 226 22.09 -10.18 26.28
N ALA A 227 23.18 -9.75 25.62
CA ALA A 227 23.66 -10.38 24.39
C ALA A 227 23.93 -11.88 24.49
N TYR A 228 24.36 -12.39 25.69
CA TYR A 228 24.59 -13.81 25.89
C TYR A 228 23.29 -14.66 25.86
N LYS A 229 22.13 -14.05 26.10
CA LYS A 229 20.82 -14.71 26.03
C LYS A 229 20.41 -15.15 24.63
N GLN A 230 21.12 -14.75 23.58
CA GLN A 230 20.89 -15.28 22.23
C GLN A 230 20.90 -16.82 22.17
N ASN A 231 21.66 -17.47 23.06
CA ASN A 231 21.82 -18.92 23.07
C ASN A 231 20.58 -19.67 23.57
N VAL A 232 19.65 -18.99 24.28
CA VAL A 232 18.39 -19.58 24.75
C VAL A 232 17.24 -19.37 23.76
N ILE A 233 17.46 -18.60 22.69
CA ILE A 233 16.46 -18.37 21.63
C ILE A 233 16.51 -19.55 20.64
N ASN A 234 15.35 -20.10 20.31
CA ASN A 234 15.25 -21.11 19.26
C ASN A 234 15.63 -20.52 17.90
N LYS A 235 16.75 -20.95 17.35
CA LYS A 235 17.33 -20.43 16.09
C LYS A 235 16.40 -20.62 14.88
N ASP A 236 15.59 -21.67 14.84
CA ASP A 236 14.68 -21.95 13.72
C ASP A 236 13.53 -20.94 13.61
N ARG A 237 13.32 -20.15 14.66
CA ARG A 237 12.26 -19.13 14.73
C ARG A 237 12.78 -17.71 14.59
N VAL A 238 14.09 -17.53 14.58
CA VAL A 238 14.72 -16.22 14.49
C VAL A 238 14.64 -15.70 13.06
N ILE A 239 14.10 -14.50 12.89
CA ILE A 239 14.19 -13.75 11.65
C ILE A 239 15.52 -13.01 11.61
N HIS A 240 15.82 -12.25 12.66
CA HIS A 240 17.07 -11.51 12.77
C HIS A 240 17.38 -11.20 14.23
N ILE A 241 18.67 -11.18 14.58
CA ILE A 241 19.18 -10.71 15.87
C ILE A 241 20.15 -9.57 15.64
N GLU A 242 19.85 -8.44 16.22
CA GLU A 242 20.75 -7.31 16.31
C GLU A 242 21.40 -7.26 17.67
N LYS A 243 22.66 -6.87 17.71
CA LYS A 243 23.43 -6.66 18.95
C LYS A 243 24.02 -5.28 18.94
N GLN A 244 23.76 -4.56 20.00
CA GLN A 244 24.37 -3.29 20.27
C GLN A 244 24.93 -3.31 21.69
N ASP A 245 26.25 -3.21 21.82
CA ASP A 245 26.98 -3.37 23.09
C ASP A 245 26.65 -4.72 23.76
N ASN A 246 26.10 -4.69 24.96
CA ASN A 246 25.71 -5.86 25.73
C ASN A 246 24.23 -6.23 25.61
N VAL A 247 23.47 -5.54 24.76
CA VAL A 247 22.04 -5.78 24.55
C VAL A 247 21.82 -6.46 23.21
N MET A 248 20.92 -7.42 23.16
CA MET A 248 20.39 -7.97 21.93
C MET A 248 18.93 -7.60 21.77
N THR A 249 18.50 -7.43 20.53
CA THR A 249 17.10 -7.35 20.10
C THR A 249 16.89 -8.38 19.00
N ALA A 250 15.88 -9.23 19.13
CA ALA A 250 15.60 -10.26 18.14
C ALA A 250 14.14 -10.26 17.74
N LEU A 251 13.87 -10.33 16.44
CA LEU A 251 12.53 -10.66 15.92
C LEU A 251 12.44 -12.16 15.76
N VAL A 252 11.43 -12.76 16.37
CA VAL A 252 11.18 -14.21 16.30
C VAL A 252 9.75 -14.50 15.88
N LYS A 253 9.54 -15.61 15.13
CA LYS A 253 8.21 -16.17 14.91
C LYS A 253 7.62 -16.66 16.23
N HIS A 254 6.37 -16.29 16.50
CA HIS A 254 5.64 -16.66 17.71
C HIS A 254 4.54 -17.68 17.42
N SER A 255 4.30 -18.57 18.36
CA SER A 255 3.14 -19.46 18.37
C SER A 255 2.43 -19.38 19.73
N LYS A 256 1.11 -19.61 19.75
CA LYS A 256 0.19 -19.35 20.86
C LYS A 256 0.61 -19.97 22.22
N PHE A 257 1.40 -21.04 22.22
CA PHE A 257 1.82 -21.76 23.45
C PHE A 257 3.34 -21.64 23.70
N GLN A 258 4.00 -20.65 23.08
CA GLN A 258 5.44 -20.49 23.26
C GLN A 258 5.75 -19.71 24.52
N GLU A 259 6.58 -20.32 25.37
CA GLU A 259 7.19 -19.65 26.51
C GLU A 259 8.57 -19.12 26.14
N TYR A 260 8.97 -18.05 26.79
CA TYR A 260 10.26 -17.39 26.63
C TYR A 260 10.99 -17.37 27.99
N ASP A 261 12.32 -17.26 27.91
CA ASP A 261 13.15 -17.10 29.11
C ASP A 261 12.69 -15.86 29.90
N LYS A 262 12.51 -16.01 31.21
CA LYS A 262 11.95 -14.97 32.10
C LYS A 262 12.80 -13.71 32.20
N GLU A 263 14.08 -13.79 31.84
CA GLU A 263 14.98 -12.65 31.83
C GLU A 263 14.93 -11.85 30.48
N LEU A 264 14.16 -12.32 29.51
CA LEU A 264 13.92 -11.60 28.27
C LEU A 264 12.67 -10.72 28.39
N MET A 265 12.77 -9.47 27.99
CA MET A 265 11.61 -8.64 27.73
C MET A 265 10.97 -9.09 26.42
N VAL A 266 9.67 -9.32 26.44
CA VAL A 266 8.89 -9.81 25.29
C VAL A 266 7.83 -8.78 24.96
N SER A 267 7.82 -8.29 23.71
CA SER A 267 6.81 -7.34 23.23
C SER A 267 6.25 -7.76 21.87
N ILE A 268 5.07 -7.25 21.55
CA ILE A 268 4.49 -7.34 20.19
C ILE A 268 5.22 -6.31 19.34
N PRO A 269 5.74 -6.68 18.14
CA PRO A 269 6.40 -5.74 17.26
C PRO A 269 5.42 -4.79 16.60
N THR A 270 5.90 -3.63 16.18
CA THR A 270 5.27 -2.76 15.20
C THR A 270 5.50 -3.30 13.78
N ILE A 271 4.73 -2.79 12.80
CA ILE A 271 4.97 -3.10 11.36
C ILE A 271 6.39 -2.68 10.98
N GLU A 272 6.84 -1.51 11.45
CA GLU A 272 8.19 -0.99 11.19
C GLU A 272 9.29 -1.93 11.70
N GLU A 273 9.16 -2.43 12.92
CA GLU A 273 10.12 -3.37 13.51
C GLU A 273 10.15 -4.70 12.73
N ILE A 274 9.00 -5.21 12.28
CA ILE A 274 8.94 -6.41 11.44
C ILE A 274 9.71 -6.15 10.14
N MET A 275 9.40 -5.08 9.42
CA MET A 275 10.12 -4.71 8.19
C MET A 275 11.62 -4.59 8.43
N TYR A 276 12.03 -3.83 9.44
CA TYR A 276 13.43 -3.60 9.78
C TYR A 276 14.21 -4.92 9.94
N HIS A 277 13.66 -5.83 10.74
CA HIS A 277 14.32 -7.11 11.01
C HIS A 277 14.33 -8.04 9.79
N TYR A 278 13.33 -8.01 8.90
CA TYR A 278 13.38 -8.75 7.63
C TYR A 278 14.46 -8.19 6.69
N ILE A 279 14.54 -6.87 6.55
CA ILE A 279 15.55 -6.20 5.72
C ILE A 279 16.97 -6.50 6.22
N LYS A 280 17.20 -6.54 7.52
CA LYS A 280 18.51 -6.81 8.14
C LYS A 280 18.85 -8.30 8.23
N GLY A 281 17.87 -9.17 8.29
CA GLY A 281 18.06 -10.62 8.47
C GLY A 281 18.48 -11.35 7.19
N GLU A 282 18.17 -10.81 6.03
CA GLU A 282 18.63 -11.34 4.75
C GLU A 282 20.02 -10.77 4.40
N LYS A 283 21.06 -11.55 4.74
CA LYS A 283 22.45 -11.32 4.29
C LYS A 283 22.75 -12.09 3.03
#